data_5956cfef1599ab16f47c9e357c4213a3
#
_entry.id   5956cfef1599ab16f47c9e357c4213a3
#
_cell.length_a   1.000
_cell.length_b   1.000
_cell.length_c   1.000
_cell.angle_alpha   90.00
_cell.angle_beta   90.00
_cell.angle_gamma   90.00
#
_symmetry.space_group_name_H-M   'P 1'
#
loop_
_entity.id
_entity.type
_entity.pdbx_description
1 polymer ?
#
loop_
_entity_poly.entity_id
_entity_poly.type
_entity_poly.pdbx_seq_one_letter_code
_entity_poly.pdbx_strand_id
1 'polypeptide(L)'
;WATLEWVYYYTGPPMGLDPQSMAAAEVAVSYSFFHWGIPAWGIYAIGTIPIAYRYYIRQKDGLSLAGGCEGVTGGKPVWNKIINIVFIFGIVSGIIISFGTGIPMLVNNLHNSVGTPDTFIMQVIMVVVVTFIFTLSSYAGLDKGMKFCSDSTTYLFFILLAFVFIFGNPLFQIENTIKSLGLMINNFVPMIFETEPIVKTGFTA
;
A
#
# COMPACT_ATOMS: atom_id res chain seq x y z
N TRP A 1 6.39 -3.79 5.47
CA TRP A 1 5.53 -4.92 5.13
C TRP A 1 5.91 -5.48 3.76
N ALA A 2 5.85 -4.69 2.69
CA ALA A 2 6.19 -5.12 1.32
C ALA A 2 7.57 -5.80 1.19
N THR A 3 8.56 -5.41 1.95
CA THR A 3 9.90 -6.00 1.93
C THR A 3 9.99 -7.36 2.59
N LEU A 4 9.02 -7.74 3.41
CA LEU A 4 8.98 -9.02 4.13
C LEU A 4 7.89 -9.95 3.62
N GLU A 5 6.97 -9.47 2.84
CA GLU A 5 5.80 -10.22 2.38
C GLU A 5 6.19 -11.46 1.56
N TRP A 6 7.22 -11.37 0.75
CA TRP A 6 7.70 -12.52 -0.03
C TRP A 6 8.09 -13.72 0.84
N VAL A 7 8.49 -13.51 2.11
CA VAL A 7 8.85 -14.60 3.02
C VAL A 7 7.64 -15.47 3.33
N TYR A 8 6.45 -14.88 3.47
CA TYR A 8 5.22 -15.64 3.70
C TYR A 8 4.90 -16.56 2.52
N TYR A 9 5.05 -16.05 1.30
CA TYR A 9 4.82 -16.87 0.09
C TYR A 9 5.93 -17.88 -0.20
N TYR A 10 7.11 -17.65 0.34
CA TYR A 10 8.21 -18.62 0.27
C TYR A 10 8.04 -19.77 1.25
N THR A 11 7.54 -19.49 2.45
CA THR A 11 7.33 -20.48 3.51
C THR A 11 6.00 -21.20 3.45
N GLY A 12 4.97 -20.54 2.90
CA GLY A 12 3.64 -21.08 2.66
C GLY A 12 3.15 -20.68 1.25
N PRO A 13 3.71 -21.28 0.20
CA PRO A 13 3.41 -20.86 -1.16
C PRO A 13 1.99 -21.24 -1.57
N PRO A 14 1.31 -20.39 -2.35
CA PRO A 14 0.06 -20.72 -3.00
C PRO A 14 0.28 -21.68 -4.17
N MET A 15 -0.81 -22.06 -4.86
CA MET A 15 -0.79 -22.88 -6.08
C MET A 15 -0.23 -24.30 -5.87
N GLY A 16 -0.26 -24.82 -4.63
CA GLY A 16 0.20 -26.19 -4.34
C GLY A 16 1.70 -26.41 -4.53
N LEU A 17 2.51 -25.36 -4.45
CA LEU A 17 3.95 -25.47 -4.53
C LEU A 17 4.54 -25.95 -3.19
N ASP A 18 5.69 -26.65 -3.28
CA ASP A 18 6.40 -27.07 -2.09
C ASP A 18 7.02 -25.85 -1.36
N PRO A 19 6.83 -25.75 -0.02
CA PRO A 19 7.45 -24.71 0.79
C PRO A 19 8.98 -24.67 0.62
N GLN A 20 9.54 -23.46 0.60
CA GLN A 20 10.98 -23.22 0.52
C GLN A 20 11.66 -23.80 -0.75
N SER A 21 10.87 -24.14 -1.77
CA SER A 21 11.37 -24.57 -3.08
C SER A 21 11.82 -23.38 -3.94
N MET A 22 12.59 -23.66 -5.01
CA MET A 22 12.96 -22.64 -5.98
C MET A 22 11.73 -22.05 -6.66
N ALA A 23 10.72 -22.88 -6.97
CA ALA A 23 9.45 -22.42 -7.53
C ALA A 23 8.69 -21.50 -6.58
N ALA A 24 8.68 -21.83 -5.28
CA ALA A 24 8.09 -20.98 -4.25
C ALA A 24 8.81 -19.61 -4.17
N ALA A 25 10.15 -19.59 -4.25
CA ALA A 25 10.94 -18.36 -4.25
C ALA A 25 10.60 -17.44 -5.43
N GLU A 26 10.44 -18.02 -6.63
CA GLU A 26 10.09 -17.28 -7.84
C GLU A 26 8.67 -16.68 -7.78
N VAL A 27 7.72 -17.46 -7.28
CA VAL A 27 6.32 -17.02 -7.14
C VAL A 27 6.15 -16.02 -6.00
N ALA A 28 6.91 -16.15 -4.93
CA ALA A 28 6.85 -15.28 -3.76
C ALA A 28 7.01 -13.79 -4.11
N VAL A 29 7.98 -13.46 -4.95
CA VAL A 29 8.21 -12.06 -5.38
C VAL A 29 7.09 -11.59 -6.31
N SER A 30 6.56 -12.45 -7.17
CA SER A 30 5.45 -12.09 -8.07
C SER A 30 4.16 -11.79 -7.30
N TYR A 31 3.88 -12.45 -6.18
CA TYR A 31 2.75 -12.10 -5.30
C TYR A 31 2.94 -10.74 -4.63
N SER A 32 4.15 -10.41 -4.22
CA SER A 32 4.44 -9.06 -3.70
C SER A 32 4.18 -7.98 -4.76
N PHE A 33 4.55 -8.21 -6.02
CA PHE A 33 4.20 -7.32 -7.13
C PHE A 33 2.70 -7.26 -7.40
N PHE A 34 2.00 -8.38 -7.26
CA PHE A 34 0.55 -8.43 -7.43
C PHE A 34 -0.17 -7.60 -6.34
N HIS A 35 0.21 -7.73 -5.08
CA HIS A 35 -0.44 -7.04 -3.97
C HIS A 35 -0.09 -5.55 -3.89
N TRP A 36 1.14 -5.16 -4.24
CA TRP A 36 1.59 -3.76 -4.09
C TRP A 36 1.81 -3.03 -5.41
N GLY A 37 1.62 -3.71 -6.52
CA GLY A 37 1.81 -3.17 -7.86
C GLY A 37 0.54 -2.70 -8.54
N ILE A 38 0.48 -2.96 -9.84
CA ILE A 38 -0.60 -2.50 -10.74
C ILE A 38 -2.02 -2.83 -10.24
N PRO A 39 -2.33 -4.03 -9.72
CA PRO A 39 -3.69 -4.35 -9.31
C PRO A 39 -4.19 -3.45 -8.17
N ALA A 40 -3.39 -3.25 -7.12
CA ALA A 40 -3.75 -2.39 -6.00
C ALA A 40 -3.90 -0.93 -6.43
N TRP A 41 -2.92 -0.40 -7.14
CA TRP A 41 -2.95 1.00 -7.60
C TRP A 41 -4.00 1.23 -8.69
N GLY A 42 -4.34 0.21 -9.48
CA GLY A 42 -5.44 0.27 -10.44
C GLY A 42 -6.79 0.55 -9.78
N ILE A 43 -7.07 -0.03 -8.63
CA ILE A 43 -8.30 0.22 -7.86
C ILE A 43 -8.38 1.69 -7.44
N TYR A 44 -7.28 2.26 -6.92
CA TYR A 44 -7.24 3.68 -6.55
C TYR A 44 -7.35 4.61 -7.78
N ALA A 45 -6.67 4.26 -8.88
CA ALA A 45 -6.71 5.05 -10.11
C ALA A 45 -8.12 5.12 -10.70
N ILE A 46 -8.86 4.01 -10.75
CA ILE A 46 -10.24 3.98 -11.25
C ILE A 46 -11.13 4.96 -10.48
N GLY A 47 -11.02 4.99 -9.15
CA GLY A 47 -11.77 5.94 -8.32
C GLY A 47 -11.36 7.41 -8.52
N THR A 48 -10.12 7.66 -8.88
CA THR A 48 -9.58 9.01 -9.06
C THR A 48 -9.99 9.64 -10.40
N ILE A 49 -10.14 8.84 -11.46
CA ILE A 49 -10.48 9.33 -12.82
C ILE A 49 -11.77 10.19 -12.84
N PRO A 50 -12.92 9.75 -12.31
CA PRO A 50 -14.14 10.54 -12.35
C PRO A 50 -14.06 11.81 -11.48
N ILE A 51 -13.29 11.78 -10.39
CA ILE A 51 -13.04 12.95 -9.54
C ILE A 51 -12.20 13.97 -10.30
N ALA A 52 -11.11 13.54 -10.93
CA ALA A 52 -10.23 14.39 -11.72
C ALA A 52 -10.97 14.98 -12.93
N TYR A 53 -11.74 14.18 -13.65
CA TYR A 53 -12.57 14.65 -14.78
C TYR A 53 -13.56 15.73 -14.33
N ARG A 54 -14.25 15.51 -13.22
CA ARG A 54 -15.20 16.49 -12.67
C ARG A 54 -14.50 17.80 -12.29
N TYR A 55 -13.36 17.73 -11.63
CA TYR A 55 -12.63 18.90 -11.15
C TYR A 55 -11.94 19.66 -12.29
N TYR A 56 -11.11 18.98 -13.09
CA TYR A 56 -10.30 19.65 -14.12
C TYR A 56 -11.05 19.94 -15.40
N ILE A 57 -11.95 19.07 -15.85
CA ILE A 57 -12.63 19.21 -17.13
C ILE A 57 -13.98 19.90 -16.97
N ARG A 58 -14.77 19.45 -15.98
CA ARG A 58 -16.08 20.04 -15.73
C ARG A 58 -16.06 21.31 -14.87
N GLN A 59 -14.90 21.68 -14.34
CA GLN A 59 -14.70 22.87 -13.51
C GLN A 59 -15.69 22.98 -12.32
N LYS A 60 -16.10 21.83 -11.78
CA LYS A 60 -17.00 21.77 -10.62
C LYS A 60 -16.19 21.69 -9.34
N ASP A 61 -16.55 22.52 -8.37
CA ASP A 61 -15.89 22.53 -7.06
C ASP A 61 -16.04 21.22 -6.30
N GLY A 62 -15.03 20.94 -5.47
CA GLY A 62 -14.99 19.83 -4.53
C GLY A 62 -14.43 18.54 -5.12
N LEU A 63 -13.36 18.07 -4.45
CA LEU A 63 -12.72 16.78 -4.68
C LEU A 63 -13.41 15.71 -3.81
N SER A 64 -14.61 15.27 -4.21
CA SER A 64 -15.36 14.26 -3.46
C SER A 64 -15.68 13.04 -4.30
N LEU A 65 -15.65 11.87 -3.70
CA LEU A 65 -16.02 10.62 -4.36
C LEU A 65 -17.50 10.66 -4.79
N ALA A 66 -18.38 11.19 -3.94
CA ALA A 66 -19.80 11.37 -4.28
C ALA A 66 -20.00 12.23 -5.52
N GLY A 67 -19.22 13.31 -5.66
CA GLY A 67 -19.20 14.14 -6.85
C GLY A 67 -18.73 13.40 -8.09
N GLY A 68 -17.72 12.54 -7.97
CA GLY A 68 -17.28 11.66 -9.06
C GLY A 68 -18.35 10.68 -9.52
N CYS A 69 -19.22 10.23 -8.61
CA CYS A 69 -20.31 9.31 -8.88
C CYS A 69 -21.60 10.01 -9.39
N GLU A 70 -21.62 11.33 -9.54
CA GLU A 70 -22.81 12.12 -9.93
C GLU A 70 -23.47 11.62 -11.21
N GLY A 71 -22.68 11.15 -12.18
CA GLY A 71 -23.19 10.59 -13.44
C GLY A 71 -24.03 9.32 -13.27
N VAL A 72 -23.77 8.54 -12.23
CA VAL A 72 -24.49 7.30 -11.92
C VAL A 72 -25.64 7.55 -10.93
N THR A 73 -25.39 8.37 -9.91
CA THR A 73 -26.34 8.63 -8.81
C THR A 73 -27.37 9.70 -9.16
N GLY A 74 -27.18 10.40 -10.27
CA GLY A 74 -28.01 11.54 -10.67
C GLY A 74 -27.93 12.72 -9.69
N GLY A 75 -26.87 12.80 -8.88
CA GLY A 75 -26.65 13.87 -7.91
C GLY A 75 -27.65 13.89 -6.75
N LYS A 76 -28.41 12.81 -6.51
CA LYS A 76 -29.41 12.75 -5.44
C LYS A 76 -28.75 12.90 -4.07
N PRO A 77 -29.24 13.80 -3.18
CA PRO A 77 -28.62 14.11 -1.89
C PRO A 77 -28.44 12.88 -0.99
N VAL A 78 -29.36 11.94 -1.06
CA VAL A 78 -29.30 10.70 -0.24
C VAL A 78 -28.08 9.86 -0.62
N TRP A 79 -27.85 9.64 -1.92
CA TRP A 79 -26.71 8.88 -2.40
C TRP A 79 -25.37 9.59 -2.10
N ASN A 80 -25.35 10.91 -2.27
CA ASN A 80 -24.17 11.69 -1.95
C ASN A 80 -23.82 11.57 -0.46
N LYS A 81 -24.80 11.58 0.43
CA LYS A 81 -24.59 11.41 1.86
C LYS A 81 -24.07 10.01 2.21
N ILE A 82 -24.68 8.96 1.63
CA ILE A 82 -24.25 7.57 1.86
C ILE A 82 -22.81 7.37 1.38
N ILE A 83 -22.49 7.77 0.15
CA ILE A 83 -21.16 7.61 -0.41
C ILE A 83 -20.11 8.35 0.43
N ASN A 84 -20.39 9.59 0.85
CA ASN A 84 -19.47 10.35 1.67
C ASN A 84 -19.26 9.72 3.06
N ILE A 85 -20.30 9.18 3.69
CA ILE A 85 -20.18 8.48 4.99
C ILE A 85 -19.31 7.24 4.83
N VAL A 86 -19.58 6.39 3.84
CA VAL A 86 -18.79 5.17 3.58
C VAL A 86 -17.34 5.52 3.26
N PHE A 87 -17.12 6.55 2.45
CA PHE A 87 -15.79 7.01 2.08
C PHE A 87 -14.99 7.51 3.30
N ILE A 88 -15.60 8.36 4.13
CA ILE A 88 -14.95 8.87 5.36
C ILE A 88 -14.64 7.71 6.31
N PHE A 89 -15.60 6.79 6.49
CA PHE A 89 -15.38 5.61 7.31
C PHE A 89 -14.21 4.76 6.79
N GLY A 90 -14.13 4.54 5.47
CA GLY A 90 -13.03 3.82 4.84
C GLY A 90 -11.67 4.50 5.05
N ILE A 91 -11.59 5.83 4.89
CA ILE A 91 -10.35 6.59 5.13
C ILE A 91 -9.92 6.47 6.60
N VAL A 92 -10.83 6.70 7.54
CA VAL A 92 -10.53 6.64 8.98
C VAL A 92 -10.06 5.23 9.36
N SER A 93 -10.74 4.19 8.87
CA SER A 93 -10.33 2.80 9.10
C SER A 93 -8.94 2.50 8.53
N GLY A 94 -8.66 2.98 7.32
CA GLY A 94 -7.33 2.83 6.69
C GLY A 94 -6.21 3.50 7.49
N ILE A 95 -6.47 4.69 8.04
CA ILE A 95 -5.51 5.40 8.91
C ILE A 95 -5.27 4.62 10.21
N ILE A 96 -6.34 4.12 10.85
CA ILE A 96 -6.24 3.34 12.08
C ILE A 96 -5.41 2.07 11.85
N ILE A 97 -5.67 1.34 10.76
CA ILE A 97 -4.91 0.13 10.40
C ILE A 97 -3.44 0.50 10.15
N SER A 98 -3.18 1.56 9.38
CA SER A 98 -1.81 1.99 9.05
C SER A 98 -1.02 2.38 10.30
N PHE A 99 -1.63 3.06 11.25
CA PHE A 99 -0.98 3.40 12.52
C PHE A 99 -0.84 2.18 13.43
N GLY A 100 -1.87 1.33 13.51
CA GLY A 100 -1.86 0.12 14.31
C GLY A 100 -0.77 -0.87 13.92
N THR A 101 -0.44 -0.95 12.63
CA THR A 101 0.63 -1.83 12.13
C THR A 101 1.97 -1.10 12.02
N GLY A 102 1.98 0.16 11.59
CA GLY A 102 3.19 0.93 11.31
C GLY A 102 3.94 1.38 12.56
N ILE A 103 3.23 1.79 13.61
CA ILE A 103 3.86 2.28 14.84
C ILE A 103 4.66 1.18 15.58
N PRO A 104 4.13 -0.03 15.82
CA PRO A 104 4.92 -1.12 16.39
C PRO A 104 6.15 -1.47 15.55
N MET A 105 6.03 -1.50 14.22
CA MET A 105 7.17 -1.72 13.33
C MET A 105 8.24 -0.63 13.48
N LEU A 106 7.82 0.62 13.55
CA LEU A 106 8.73 1.76 13.73
C LEU A 106 9.48 1.67 15.06
N VAL A 107 8.78 1.38 16.15
CA VAL A 107 9.38 1.22 17.49
C VAL A 107 10.34 0.05 17.51
N ASN A 108 9.99 -1.10 16.94
CA ASN A 108 10.85 -2.25 16.84
C ASN A 108 12.12 -1.94 16.01
N ASN A 109 11.99 -1.25 14.89
CA ASN A 109 13.14 -0.84 14.09
C ASN A 109 14.07 0.13 14.87
N LEU A 110 13.51 1.07 15.63
CA LEU A 110 14.30 1.96 16.49
C LEU A 110 14.99 1.19 17.61
N HIS A 111 14.30 0.23 18.22
CA HIS A 111 14.88 -0.66 19.22
C HIS A 111 16.12 -1.40 18.67
N ASN A 112 15.97 -2.03 17.51
CA ASN A 112 17.05 -2.81 16.90
C ASN A 112 18.21 -1.96 16.35
N SER A 113 17.94 -0.73 15.92
CA SER A 113 18.95 0.13 15.29
C SER A 113 19.66 1.06 16.26
N VAL A 114 18.96 1.58 17.26
CA VAL A 114 19.44 2.64 18.17
C VAL A 114 19.39 2.20 19.64
N GLY A 115 18.77 1.05 19.94
CA GLY A 115 18.65 0.54 21.32
C GLY A 115 17.56 1.23 22.15
N THR A 116 16.55 1.85 21.53
CA THR A 116 15.43 2.45 22.25
C THR A 116 14.58 1.36 22.93
N PRO A 117 13.89 1.67 24.04
CA PRO A 117 13.02 0.68 24.68
C PRO A 117 11.86 0.26 23.75
N ASP A 118 11.62 -1.03 23.60
CA ASP A 118 10.42 -1.56 22.94
C ASP A 118 9.32 -1.74 23.99
N THR A 119 8.64 -0.66 24.31
CA THR A 119 7.59 -0.61 25.33
C THR A 119 6.33 0.04 24.77
N PHE A 120 5.19 -0.26 25.40
CA PHE A 120 3.92 0.40 25.08
C PHE A 120 4.00 1.93 25.21
N ILE A 121 4.76 2.43 26.18
CA ILE A 121 4.97 3.87 26.36
C ILE A 121 5.68 4.46 25.15
N MET A 122 6.69 3.77 24.61
CA MET A 122 7.37 4.23 23.39
C MET A 122 6.44 4.25 22.17
N GLN A 123 5.55 3.27 22.05
CA GLN A 123 4.53 3.28 21.00
C GLN A 123 3.60 4.48 21.13
N VAL A 124 3.14 4.80 22.36
CA VAL A 124 2.31 5.99 22.61
C VAL A 124 3.06 7.28 22.25
N ILE A 125 4.33 7.41 22.64
CA ILE A 125 5.15 8.57 22.28
C ILE A 125 5.23 8.70 20.75
N MET A 126 5.49 7.60 20.04
CA MET A 126 5.58 7.62 18.58
C MET A 126 4.25 7.98 17.91
N VAL A 127 3.12 7.49 18.42
CA VAL A 127 1.79 7.92 17.95
C VAL A 127 1.63 9.43 18.09
N VAL A 128 1.98 9.99 19.24
CA VAL A 128 1.87 11.44 19.47
C VAL A 128 2.77 12.22 18.53
N VAL A 129 4.02 11.81 18.36
CA VAL A 129 4.98 12.47 17.46
C VAL A 129 4.50 12.43 16.02
N VAL A 130 4.09 11.27 15.53
CA VAL A 130 3.62 11.10 14.13
C VAL A 130 2.33 11.91 13.91
N THR A 131 1.40 11.86 14.86
CA THR A 131 0.16 12.64 14.79
C THR A 131 0.44 14.15 14.79
N PHE A 132 1.39 14.60 15.58
CA PHE A 132 1.80 16.01 15.61
C PHE A 132 2.40 16.45 14.27
N ILE A 133 3.32 15.66 13.70
CA ILE A 133 3.91 15.95 12.38
C ILE A 133 2.84 15.97 11.29
N PHE A 134 1.94 14.99 11.30
CA PHE A 134 0.83 14.91 10.36
C PHE A 134 -0.11 16.13 10.47
N THR A 135 -0.45 16.51 11.71
CA THR A 135 -1.32 17.66 11.96
C THR A 135 -0.68 18.95 11.49
N LEU A 136 0.60 19.18 11.78
CA LEU A 136 1.33 20.34 11.29
C LEU A 136 1.39 20.38 9.76
N SER A 137 1.68 19.24 9.14
CA SER A 137 1.71 19.12 7.69
C SER A 137 0.36 19.45 7.06
N SER A 138 -0.73 18.94 7.65
CA SER A 138 -2.09 19.22 7.20
C SER A 138 -2.50 20.67 7.41
N TYR A 139 -2.11 21.27 8.54
CA TYR A 139 -2.37 22.68 8.85
C TYR A 139 -1.64 23.63 7.90
N ALA A 140 -0.40 23.30 7.51
CA ALA A 140 0.36 24.06 6.52
C ALA A 140 -0.22 23.98 5.09
N GLY A 141 -1.17 23.08 4.87
CA GLY A 141 -1.93 22.93 3.62
C GLY A 141 -1.28 22.02 2.60
N LEU A 142 -2.05 21.73 1.54
CA LEU A 142 -1.67 20.79 0.48
C LEU A 142 -0.37 21.20 -0.24
N ASP A 143 -0.26 22.48 -0.59
CA ASP A 143 0.83 22.96 -1.43
C ASP A 143 2.17 23.14 -0.70
N LYS A 144 2.15 23.24 0.63
CA LYS A 144 3.36 23.45 1.43
C LYS A 144 3.68 22.25 2.30
N GLY A 145 2.82 21.93 3.28
CA GLY A 145 3.10 20.89 4.26
C GLY A 145 3.06 19.49 3.66
N MET A 146 1.94 19.13 3.05
CA MET A 146 1.76 17.79 2.48
C MET A 146 2.69 17.54 1.29
N LYS A 147 2.87 18.55 0.42
CA LYS A 147 3.81 18.46 -0.70
C LYS A 147 5.23 18.25 -0.21
N PHE A 148 5.69 19.03 0.78
CA PHE A 148 7.03 18.88 1.33
C PHE A 148 7.28 17.46 1.90
N CYS A 149 6.34 16.91 2.67
CA CYS A 149 6.45 15.56 3.19
C CYS A 149 6.48 14.51 2.05
N SER A 150 5.61 14.67 1.06
CA SER A 150 5.54 13.77 -0.08
C SER A 150 6.82 13.80 -0.92
N ASP A 151 7.30 14.98 -1.28
CA ASP A 151 8.53 15.15 -2.06
C ASP A 151 9.74 14.60 -1.29
N SER A 152 9.85 14.88 0.00
CA SER A 152 10.92 14.36 0.86
C SER A 152 10.93 12.83 0.89
N THR A 153 9.76 12.22 1.08
CA THR A 153 9.62 10.75 1.06
C THR A 153 10.01 10.17 -0.30
N THR A 154 9.61 10.83 -1.38
CA THR A 154 9.93 10.42 -2.75
C THR A 154 11.44 10.47 -3.01
N TYR A 155 12.12 11.55 -2.61
CA TYR A 155 13.58 11.65 -2.75
C TYR A 155 14.30 10.59 -1.92
N LEU A 156 13.91 10.39 -0.66
CA LEU A 156 14.48 9.33 0.19
C LEU A 156 14.28 7.94 -0.42
N PHE A 157 13.12 7.68 -1.00
CA PHE A 157 12.84 6.42 -1.70
C PHE A 157 13.78 6.22 -2.89
N PHE A 158 13.97 7.22 -3.74
CA PHE A 158 14.87 7.09 -4.89
C PHE A 158 16.34 6.97 -4.47
N ILE A 159 16.76 7.65 -3.41
CA ILE A 159 18.12 7.51 -2.85
C ILE A 159 18.32 6.07 -2.36
N LEU A 160 17.36 5.53 -1.61
CA LEU A 160 17.42 4.14 -1.13
C LEU A 160 17.43 3.14 -2.29
N LEU A 161 16.58 3.36 -3.30
CA LEU A 161 16.54 2.51 -4.49
C LEU A 161 17.87 2.51 -5.23
N ALA A 162 18.46 3.70 -5.46
CA ALA A 162 19.76 3.84 -6.09
C ALA A 162 20.86 3.16 -5.25
N PHE A 163 20.84 3.34 -3.93
CA PHE A 163 21.78 2.69 -3.03
C PHE A 163 21.70 1.16 -3.15
N VAL A 164 20.49 0.59 -3.04
CA VAL A 164 20.31 -0.87 -3.15
C VAL A 164 20.71 -1.38 -4.54
N PHE A 165 20.42 -0.61 -5.58
CA PHE A 165 20.78 -0.98 -6.95
C PHE A 165 22.30 -0.97 -7.19
N ILE A 166 23.00 0.04 -6.69
CA ILE A 166 24.45 0.20 -6.88
C ILE A 166 25.24 -0.79 -6.03
N PHE A 167 24.87 -0.96 -4.75
CA PHE A 167 25.60 -1.80 -3.80
C PHE A 167 25.12 -3.25 -3.74
N GLY A 168 23.97 -3.55 -4.37
CA GLY A 168 23.46 -4.91 -4.49
C GLY A 168 23.99 -5.62 -5.75
N ASN A 169 23.21 -6.58 -6.23
CA ASN A 169 23.47 -7.25 -7.51
C ASN A 169 22.49 -6.73 -8.57
N PRO A 170 22.86 -5.73 -9.39
CA PRO A 170 21.95 -5.10 -10.34
C PRO A 170 21.37 -6.07 -11.37
N LEU A 171 22.20 -7.01 -11.87
CA LEU A 171 21.77 -7.99 -12.85
C LEU A 171 20.67 -8.89 -12.27
N PHE A 172 20.91 -9.46 -11.10
CA PHE A 172 19.92 -10.26 -10.39
C PHE A 172 18.62 -9.49 -10.14
N GLN A 173 18.72 -8.22 -9.71
CA GLN A 173 17.55 -7.39 -9.44
C GLN A 173 16.71 -7.18 -10.71
N ILE A 174 17.35 -6.89 -11.85
CA ILE A 174 16.66 -6.70 -13.12
C ILE A 174 16.02 -8.01 -13.59
N GLU A 175 16.79 -9.11 -13.63
CA GLU A 175 16.30 -10.41 -14.06
C GLU A 175 15.13 -10.89 -13.20
N ASN A 176 15.26 -10.81 -11.87
CA ASN A 176 14.20 -11.21 -10.95
C ASN A 176 12.95 -10.33 -11.08
N THR A 177 13.11 -9.04 -11.31
CA THR A 177 11.99 -8.12 -11.55
C THR A 177 11.24 -8.48 -12.82
N ILE A 178 11.96 -8.68 -13.94
CA ILE A 178 11.35 -9.04 -15.23
C ILE A 178 10.65 -10.40 -15.11
N LYS A 179 11.29 -11.38 -14.49
CA LYS A 179 10.72 -12.71 -14.27
C LYS A 179 9.46 -12.65 -13.41
N SER A 180 9.51 -11.94 -12.31
CA SER A 180 8.36 -11.81 -11.38
C SER A 180 7.18 -11.09 -12.02
N LEU A 181 7.43 -10.05 -12.83
CA LEU A 181 6.39 -9.39 -13.61
C LEU A 181 5.78 -10.34 -14.66
N GLY A 182 6.62 -11.11 -15.36
CA GLY A 182 6.15 -12.12 -16.31
C GLY A 182 5.28 -13.20 -15.65
N LEU A 183 5.70 -13.69 -14.47
CA LEU A 183 4.92 -14.66 -13.70
C LEU A 183 3.60 -14.05 -13.21
N MET A 184 3.61 -12.81 -12.74
CA MET A 184 2.39 -12.10 -12.34
C MET A 184 1.40 -11.96 -13.50
N ILE A 185 1.88 -11.56 -14.67
CA ILE A 185 1.01 -11.41 -15.86
C ILE A 185 0.43 -12.77 -16.30
N ASN A 186 1.27 -13.81 -16.35
CA ASN A 186 0.85 -15.15 -16.76
C ASN A 186 -0.17 -15.78 -15.78
N ASN A 187 -0.01 -15.50 -14.48
CA ASN A 187 -0.85 -16.08 -13.44
C ASN A 187 -1.86 -15.06 -12.86
N PHE A 188 -2.11 -13.96 -13.56
CA PHE A 188 -2.95 -12.88 -13.05
C PHE A 188 -4.36 -13.35 -12.67
N VAL A 189 -4.99 -14.13 -13.51
CA VAL A 189 -6.34 -14.67 -13.25
C VAL A 189 -6.34 -15.69 -12.12
N PRO A 190 -5.46 -16.71 -12.10
CA PRO A 190 -5.29 -17.56 -10.93
C PRO A 190 -5.05 -16.78 -9.64
N MET A 191 -4.14 -15.82 -9.63
CA MET A 191 -3.83 -15.00 -8.44
C MET A 191 -5.02 -14.22 -7.89
N ILE A 192 -5.98 -13.82 -8.73
CA ILE A 192 -7.22 -13.14 -8.30
C ILE A 192 -8.21 -14.13 -7.66
N PHE A 193 -8.31 -15.33 -8.23
CA PHE A 193 -9.36 -16.30 -7.88
C PHE A 193 -8.83 -17.49 -7.06
N GLU A 194 -7.55 -17.48 -6.69
CA GLU A 194 -6.98 -18.52 -5.84
C GLU A 194 -7.71 -18.56 -4.51
N THR A 195 -8.37 -19.65 -4.28
CA THR A 195 -9.02 -19.97 -3.01
C THR A 195 -8.65 -21.40 -2.66
N GLU A 196 -8.31 -21.66 -1.41
CA GLU A 196 -7.92 -22.98 -0.91
C GLU A 196 -9.06 -23.61 -0.09
N PRO A 197 -10.18 -24.03 -0.72
CA PRO A 197 -11.34 -24.53 0.03
C PRO A 197 -11.09 -25.92 0.64
N ILE A 198 -10.15 -26.68 0.10
CA ILE A 198 -9.91 -28.09 0.50
C ILE A 198 -8.51 -28.26 1.09
N VAL A 199 -7.49 -27.75 0.41
CA VAL A 199 -6.10 -27.84 0.86
C VAL A 199 -5.74 -26.53 1.55
N LYS A 200 -5.57 -26.57 2.87
CA LYS A 200 -5.17 -25.39 3.65
C LYS A 200 -3.65 -25.33 3.75
N THR A 201 -2.99 -24.56 2.92
CA THR A 201 -1.55 -24.29 3.03
C THR A 201 -1.24 -23.24 4.08
N GLY A 202 -2.26 -22.60 4.66
CA GLY A 202 -2.12 -21.46 5.58
C GLY A 202 -2.05 -20.09 4.87
N PHE A 203 -2.15 -20.08 3.56
CA PHE A 203 -2.10 -18.86 2.74
C PHE A 203 -3.36 -17.99 2.90
N THR A 204 -4.52 -18.59 3.08
CA THR A 204 -5.82 -17.91 3.21
C THR A 204 -6.35 -17.83 4.64
N ALA A 205 -5.53 -18.14 5.64
CA ALA A 205 -5.91 -18.14 7.06
C ALA A 205 -5.76 -16.77 7.72
#